data_8f3343977f6f9fc7ce1a851dc4157757
#
_entry.id   8f3343977f6f9fc7ce1a851dc4157757
#
_cell.length_a   1.000
_cell.length_b   1.000
_cell.length_c   1.000
_cell.angle_alpha   90.00
_cell.angle_beta   90.00
_cell.angle_gamma   90.00
#
_symmetry.space_group_name_H-M   'P 1'
#
loop_
_entity.id
_entity.type
_entity.pdbx_description
1 polymer ?
#
loop_
_entity_poly.entity_id
_entity_poly.type
_entity_poly.pdbx_seq_one_letter_code
_entity_poly.pdbx_strand_id
1 'polypeptide(L)'
;MTNAIVVTMTNEEYHADRTAISSSGLKLMAKSPRHLLCSRSEKKEPTDSMKFGTLVHTVTLEPRLVDHMYCVMPEGIDKRTKEGKAFLAEFQEKNAGKEIVKDEDMNAAIHIAEAIMEHPSAALIRLGMGNPEKTIFWDEDLGDGKIVRCKARLDWSVPPCATLPQGLITDLKTTKDAGEGFAKDAYNLGYFIQAAFYCRAFMAFYGLTERPPFTFIAAEKEQPYGVMSYQADAEFLDIGWKECERLLRQYHDCMASDVWPCYTTEIKPLSMPKWAKELYNG
;
A
#
# COMPACT_ATOMS: atom_id res chain seq x y z
N MET A 1 8.87 -25.24 6.55
CA MET A 1 8.88 -24.13 7.54
C MET A 1 9.09 -22.84 6.77
N THR A 2 8.17 -21.92 6.89
CA THR A 2 8.28 -20.58 6.28
C THR A 2 9.42 -19.82 6.98
N ASN A 3 10.43 -19.42 6.21
CA ASN A 3 11.54 -18.61 6.73
C ASN A 3 11.13 -17.14 6.72
N ALA A 4 10.43 -16.69 7.78
CA ALA A 4 9.94 -15.33 7.87
C ALA A 4 10.81 -14.49 8.81
N ILE A 5 11.22 -13.30 8.35
CA ILE A 5 12.07 -12.37 9.10
C ILE A 5 11.50 -10.95 9.02
N VAL A 6 11.69 -10.17 10.08
CA VAL A 6 11.46 -8.71 10.06
C VAL A 6 12.78 -8.02 9.72
N VAL A 7 12.69 -7.05 8.82
CA VAL A 7 13.84 -6.26 8.38
C VAL A 7 13.51 -4.78 8.59
N THR A 8 14.44 -4.05 9.22
CA THR A 8 14.38 -2.58 9.28
C THR A 8 15.00 -2.03 8.02
N MET A 9 14.21 -1.30 7.24
CA MET A 9 14.66 -0.67 6.00
C MET A 9 13.81 0.55 5.69
N THR A 10 14.37 1.49 4.97
CA THR A 10 13.66 2.68 4.51
C THR A 10 12.61 2.32 3.45
N ASN A 11 11.71 3.25 3.16
CA ASN A 11 10.73 3.08 2.08
C ASN A 11 11.42 2.95 0.71
N GLU A 12 12.49 3.71 0.49
CA GLU A 12 13.26 3.63 -0.74
C GLU A 12 13.94 2.25 -0.91
N GLU A 13 14.61 1.74 0.13
CA GLU A 13 15.21 0.41 0.14
C GLU A 13 14.17 -0.68 -0.10
N TYR A 14 12.99 -0.59 0.55
CA TYR A 14 11.90 -1.53 0.34
C TYR A 14 11.44 -1.56 -1.11
N HIS A 15 11.26 -0.41 -1.75
CA HIS A 15 10.86 -0.34 -3.14
C HIS A 15 11.98 -0.68 -4.13
N ALA A 16 13.24 -0.45 -3.78
CA ALA A 16 14.38 -0.81 -4.60
C ALA A 16 14.68 -2.31 -4.63
N ASP A 17 14.34 -3.03 -3.54
CA ASP A 17 14.54 -4.47 -3.47
C ASP A 17 13.72 -5.21 -4.54
N ARG A 18 14.37 -6.04 -5.33
CA ARG A 18 13.77 -6.85 -6.41
C ARG A 18 13.88 -8.34 -6.15
N THR A 19 14.45 -8.74 -5.00
CA THR A 19 14.66 -10.14 -4.65
C THR A 19 13.37 -10.86 -4.22
N ALA A 20 12.38 -10.09 -3.77
CA ALA A 20 11.08 -10.58 -3.32
C ALA A 20 9.93 -9.90 -4.05
N ILE A 21 8.81 -10.62 -4.21
CA ILE A 21 7.58 -10.03 -4.74
C ILE A 21 6.78 -9.38 -3.61
N SER A 22 6.14 -8.24 -3.90
CA SER A 22 5.25 -7.51 -2.99
C SER A 22 3.79 -7.55 -3.46
N SER A 23 2.86 -7.08 -2.63
CA SER A 23 1.45 -6.96 -3.02
C SER A 23 1.25 -6.07 -4.25
N SER A 24 2.00 -4.98 -4.39
CA SER A 24 1.97 -4.14 -5.61
C SER A 24 2.50 -4.89 -6.82
N GLY A 25 3.51 -5.75 -6.65
CA GLY A 25 3.96 -6.66 -7.71
C GLY A 25 2.88 -7.66 -8.13
N LEU A 26 2.15 -8.24 -7.18
CA LEU A 26 1.01 -9.13 -7.49
C LEU A 26 -0.12 -8.40 -8.20
N LYS A 27 -0.44 -7.16 -7.83
CA LYS A 27 -1.43 -6.34 -8.55
C LYS A 27 -1.02 -6.09 -10.01
N LEU A 28 0.27 -5.92 -10.29
CA LEU A 28 0.78 -5.84 -11.66
C LEU A 28 0.70 -7.18 -12.39
N MET A 29 0.99 -8.29 -11.71
CA MET A 29 0.79 -9.65 -12.24
C MET A 29 -0.68 -9.91 -12.59
N ALA A 30 -1.62 -9.44 -11.77
CA ALA A 30 -3.06 -9.55 -12.03
C ALA A 30 -3.45 -8.86 -13.36
N LYS A 31 -2.77 -7.76 -13.69
CA LYS A 31 -2.95 -7.09 -14.98
C LYS A 31 -2.32 -7.90 -16.13
N SER A 32 -1.07 -8.25 -16.05
CA SER A 32 -0.36 -9.30 -16.79
C SER A 32 1.08 -9.46 -16.26
N PRO A 33 1.72 -10.62 -16.42
CA PRO A 33 3.13 -10.81 -16.10
C PRO A 33 4.06 -9.78 -16.75
N ARG A 34 3.79 -9.41 -17.99
CA ARG A 34 4.58 -8.40 -18.73
C ARG A 34 4.55 -7.03 -18.06
N HIS A 35 3.44 -6.64 -17.42
CA HIS A 35 3.37 -5.37 -16.67
C HIS A 35 4.29 -5.36 -15.46
N LEU A 36 4.42 -6.48 -14.74
CA LEU A 36 5.39 -6.60 -13.65
C LEU A 36 6.82 -6.51 -14.19
N LEU A 37 7.14 -7.25 -15.25
CA LEU A 37 8.48 -7.22 -15.84
C LEU A 37 8.87 -5.80 -16.27
N CYS A 38 8.00 -5.10 -16.99
CA CYS A 38 8.23 -3.73 -17.42
C CYS A 38 8.43 -2.77 -16.23
N SER A 39 7.64 -2.95 -15.15
CA SER A 39 7.78 -2.11 -13.95
C SER A 39 9.11 -2.28 -13.23
N ARG A 40 9.78 -3.42 -13.41
CA ARG A 40 11.10 -3.70 -12.83
C ARG A 40 12.24 -3.05 -13.61
N SER A 41 12.06 -2.83 -14.91
CA SER A 41 13.07 -2.20 -15.78
C SER A 41 12.99 -0.67 -15.79
N GLU A 42 11.85 -0.10 -15.40
CA GLU A 42 11.63 1.35 -15.39
C GLU A 42 11.67 1.89 -13.95
N LYS A 43 12.48 2.92 -13.71
CA LYS A 43 12.39 3.71 -12.49
C LYS A 43 11.26 4.73 -12.66
N LYS A 44 10.05 4.39 -12.18
CA LYS A 44 8.92 5.32 -12.21
C LYS A 44 8.97 6.22 -10.98
N GLU A 45 8.92 7.53 -11.23
CA GLU A 45 8.72 8.48 -10.14
C GLU A 45 7.31 8.31 -9.55
N PRO A 46 7.16 8.40 -8.22
CA PRO A 46 5.86 8.37 -7.57
C PRO A 46 4.98 9.52 -8.07
N THR A 47 3.70 9.26 -8.28
CA THR A 47 2.72 10.31 -8.60
C THR A 47 2.50 11.23 -7.38
N ASP A 48 2.02 12.45 -7.60
CA ASP A 48 1.70 13.39 -6.51
C ASP A 48 0.72 12.77 -5.50
N SER A 49 -0.25 12.00 -5.97
CA SER A 49 -1.18 11.28 -5.10
C SER A 49 -0.50 10.22 -4.24
N MET A 50 0.54 9.53 -4.75
CA MET A 50 1.33 8.56 -3.97
C MET A 50 2.21 9.27 -2.94
N LYS A 51 2.86 10.37 -3.32
CA LYS A 51 3.66 11.20 -2.42
C LYS A 51 2.81 11.74 -1.28
N PHE A 52 1.64 12.28 -1.59
CA PHE A 52 0.70 12.76 -0.58
C PHE A 52 0.23 11.62 0.35
N GLY A 53 -0.07 10.44 -0.19
CA GLY A 53 -0.38 9.27 0.63
C GLY A 53 0.75 8.91 1.58
N THR A 54 2.01 8.88 1.11
CA THR A 54 3.18 8.63 1.95
C THR A 54 3.35 9.69 3.04
N LEU A 55 3.13 10.97 2.72
CA LEU A 55 3.14 12.05 3.71
C LEU A 55 2.10 11.83 4.81
N VAL A 56 0.84 11.50 4.44
CA VAL A 56 -0.22 11.20 5.42
C VAL A 56 0.15 10.01 6.30
N HIS A 57 0.70 8.93 5.73
CA HIS A 57 1.17 7.77 6.50
C HIS A 57 2.24 8.18 7.51
N THR A 58 3.26 8.94 7.08
CA THR A 58 4.33 9.39 8.00
C THR A 58 3.78 10.27 9.10
N VAL A 59 2.95 11.27 8.78
CA VAL A 59 2.35 12.18 9.78
C VAL A 59 1.49 11.40 10.78
N THR A 60 0.77 10.38 10.31
CA THR A 60 -0.16 9.60 11.15
C THR A 60 0.56 8.53 11.98
N LEU A 61 1.45 7.75 11.38
CA LEU A 61 2.00 6.54 12.01
C LEU A 61 3.39 6.75 12.60
N GLU A 62 4.18 7.65 12.03
CA GLU A 62 5.56 7.91 12.41
C GLU A 62 5.84 9.41 12.55
N PRO A 63 5.05 10.18 13.35
CA PRO A 63 5.15 11.64 13.39
C PRO A 63 6.53 12.16 13.77
N ARG A 64 7.34 11.35 14.46
CA ARG A 64 8.72 11.69 14.82
C ARG A 64 9.66 11.77 13.63
N LEU A 65 9.29 11.15 12.50
CA LEU A 65 10.10 11.14 11.28
C LEU A 65 9.78 12.34 10.37
N VAL A 66 8.68 13.06 10.59
CA VAL A 66 8.23 14.15 9.71
C VAL A 66 9.33 15.18 9.47
N ASP A 67 9.93 15.71 10.53
CA ASP A 67 10.99 16.71 10.44
C ASP A 67 12.29 16.17 9.80
N HIS A 68 12.48 14.85 9.82
CA HIS A 68 13.64 14.21 9.19
C HIS A 68 13.43 13.97 7.71
N MET A 69 12.19 13.65 7.32
CA MET A 69 11.86 13.23 5.94
C MET A 69 11.35 14.38 5.07
N TYR A 70 10.73 15.40 5.68
CA TYR A 70 10.06 16.46 4.94
C TYR A 70 10.54 17.86 5.37
N CYS A 71 10.40 18.79 4.45
CA CYS A 71 10.49 20.23 4.74
C CYS A 71 9.42 20.97 3.94
N VAL A 72 8.83 21.99 4.55
CA VAL A 72 7.79 22.79 3.93
C VAL A 72 8.41 23.90 3.12
N MET A 73 7.99 24.04 1.85
CA MET A 73 8.40 25.14 0.99
C MET A 73 7.79 26.45 1.51
N PRO A 74 8.61 27.48 1.81
CA PRO A 74 8.10 28.78 2.19
C PRO A 74 7.21 29.39 1.09
N GLU A 75 6.14 30.07 1.51
CA GLU A 75 5.23 30.75 0.61
C GLU A 75 5.84 32.03 0.01
N GLY A 76 5.23 32.55 -1.06
CA GLY A 76 5.56 33.84 -1.64
C GLY A 76 6.82 33.88 -2.52
N ILE A 77 7.45 32.75 -2.80
CA ILE A 77 8.66 32.69 -3.63
C ILE A 77 8.31 32.58 -5.11
N ASP A 78 8.58 33.62 -5.88
CA ASP A 78 8.45 33.54 -7.35
C ASP A 78 9.62 32.79 -7.96
N LYS A 79 9.40 31.52 -8.28
CA LYS A 79 10.38 30.59 -8.88
C LYS A 79 10.90 31.02 -10.26
N ARG A 80 10.33 32.05 -10.87
CA ARG A 80 10.74 32.58 -12.19
C ARG A 80 11.81 33.64 -12.08
N THR A 81 11.91 34.35 -10.95
CA THR A 81 12.92 35.38 -10.72
C THR A 81 14.31 34.79 -10.42
N LYS A 82 15.35 35.61 -10.60
CA LYS A 82 16.72 35.22 -10.28
C LYS A 82 16.89 34.96 -8.78
N GLU A 83 16.29 35.83 -7.97
CA GLU A 83 16.29 35.75 -6.50
C GLU A 83 15.56 34.48 -6.03
N GLY A 84 14.39 34.19 -6.61
CA GLY A 84 13.61 32.99 -6.27
C GLY A 84 14.32 31.69 -6.66
N LYS A 85 15.04 31.69 -7.80
CA LYS A 85 15.86 30.53 -8.19
C LYS A 85 17.06 30.33 -7.25
N ALA A 86 17.73 31.41 -6.85
CA ALA A 86 18.84 31.35 -5.90
C ALA A 86 18.36 30.86 -4.54
N PHE A 87 17.24 31.38 -4.04
CA PHE A 87 16.63 30.91 -2.81
C PHE A 87 16.29 29.42 -2.87
N LEU A 88 15.68 28.94 -3.97
CA LEU A 88 15.36 27.54 -4.13
C LEU A 88 16.58 26.63 -4.08
N ALA A 89 17.67 27.04 -4.73
CA ALA A 89 18.92 26.29 -4.73
C ALA A 89 19.49 26.16 -3.32
N GLU A 90 19.54 27.28 -2.58
CA GLU A 90 19.99 27.30 -1.18
C GLU A 90 19.07 26.49 -0.28
N PHE A 91 17.74 26.59 -0.47
CA PHE A 91 16.77 25.83 0.30
C PHE A 91 16.89 24.33 0.06
N GLN A 92 17.10 23.91 -1.19
CA GLN A 92 17.33 22.50 -1.55
C GLN A 92 18.64 21.96 -0.96
N GLU A 93 19.71 22.76 -1.01
CA GLU A 93 21.00 22.39 -0.41
C GLU A 93 20.89 22.22 1.11
N LYS A 94 20.23 23.16 1.76
CA LYS A 94 20.02 23.16 3.22
C LYS A 94 19.15 22.00 3.71
N ASN A 95 18.24 21.52 2.86
CA ASN A 95 17.31 20.43 3.12
C ASN A 95 17.63 19.18 2.28
N ALA A 96 18.90 19.00 1.93
CA ALA A 96 19.33 17.82 1.16
C ALA A 96 18.90 16.52 1.85
N GLY A 97 18.28 15.62 1.08
CA GLY A 97 17.75 14.34 1.60
C GLY A 97 16.33 14.39 2.15
N LYS A 98 15.71 15.58 2.23
CA LYS A 98 14.28 15.70 2.59
C LYS A 98 13.41 15.91 1.36
N GLU A 99 12.20 15.40 1.41
CA GLU A 99 11.17 15.71 0.42
C GLU A 99 10.59 17.10 0.70
N ILE A 100 10.58 17.95 -0.34
CA ILE A 100 10.04 19.30 -0.24
C ILE A 100 8.53 19.23 -0.55
N VAL A 101 7.71 19.57 0.42
CA VAL A 101 6.24 19.57 0.31
C VAL A 101 5.72 21.01 0.35
N LYS A 102 4.52 21.20 -0.19
CA LYS A 102 3.82 22.48 -0.05
C LYS A 102 3.20 22.61 1.34
N ASP A 103 3.03 23.86 1.80
CA ASP A 103 2.38 24.12 3.08
C ASP A 103 0.95 23.57 3.11
N GLU A 104 0.19 23.77 2.04
CA GLU A 104 -1.17 23.23 1.89
C GLU A 104 -1.23 21.69 2.00
N ASP A 105 -0.26 20.98 1.41
CA ASP A 105 -0.21 19.51 1.49
C ASP A 105 0.16 19.04 2.91
N MET A 106 1.10 19.72 3.59
CA MET A 106 1.46 19.41 4.96
C MET A 106 0.28 19.65 5.92
N ASN A 107 -0.40 20.79 5.79
CA ASN A 107 -1.56 21.14 6.61
C ASN A 107 -2.71 20.15 6.38
N ALA A 108 -2.99 19.78 5.12
CA ALA A 108 -3.99 18.76 4.82
C ALA A 108 -3.62 17.40 5.43
N ALA A 109 -2.36 16.98 5.34
CA ALA A 109 -1.89 15.73 5.94
C ALA A 109 -2.03 15.72 7.47
N ILE A 110 -1.76 16.85 8.14
CA ILE A 110 -1.95 17.00 9.59
C ILE A 110 -3.44 16.87 9.94
N HIS A 111 -4.34 17.58 9.26
CA HIS A 111 -5.78 17.48 9.51
C HIS A 111 -6.34 16.08 9.27
N ILE A 112 -5.87 15.39 8.22
CA ILE A 112 -6.24 14.00 7.97
C ILE A 112 -5.75 13.09 9.11
N ALA A 113 -4.51 13.28 9.58
CA ALA A 113 -3.97 12.51 10.70
C ALA A 113 -4.77 12.75 12.00
N GLU A 114 -5.14 13.99 12.28
CA GLU A 114 -6.01 14.36 13.40
C GLU A 114 -7.37 13.65 13.30
N ALA A 115 -8.03 13.73 12.15
CA ALA A 115 -9.30 13.06 11.93
C ALA A 115 -9.21 11.53 12.08
N ILE A 116 -8.13 10.91 11.58
CA ILE A 116 -7.87 9.47 11.80
C ILE A 116 -7.69 9.19 13.30
N MET A 117 -6.89 9.98 13.98
CA MET A 117 -6.60 9.75 15.42
C MET A 117 -7.83 9.96 16.32
N GLU A 118 -8.78 10.79 15.94
CA GLU A 118 -10.06 10.94 16.63
C GLU A 118 -11.00 9.75 16.40
N HIS A 119 -10.86 9.05 15.28
CA HIS A 119 -11.73 7.93 14.95
C HIS A 119 -11.51 6.73 15.89
N PRO A 120 -12.58 6.05 16.36
CA PRO A 120 -12.47 4.94 17.31
C PRO A 120 -11.58 3.79 16.85
N SER A 121 -11.54 3.49 15.55
CA SER A 121 -10.71 2.42 14.98
C SER A 121 -9.19 2.68 15.12
N ALA A 122 -8.76 3.92 15.32
CA ALA A 122 -7.37 4.27 15.55
C ALA A 122 -6.94 4.17 17.03
N ALA A 123 -7.80 3.63 17.91
CA ALA A 123 -7.51 3.57 19.35
C ALA A 123 -6.17 2.89 19.67
N LEU A 124 -5.85 1.77 19.02
CA LEU A 124 -4.60 1.05 19.26
C LEU A 124 -3.38 1.81 18.70
N ILE A 125 -3.53 2.54 17.60
CA ILE A 125 -2.50 3.41 17.05
C ILE A 125 -2.22 4.55 18.03
N ARG A 126 -3.27 5.24 18.48
CA ARG A 126 -3.19 6.34 19.44
C ARG A 126 -2.56 5.95 20.77
N LEU A 127 -2.79 4.71 21.22
CA LEU A 127 -2.19 4.16 22.43
C LEU A 127 -0.75 3.64 22.20
N GLY A 128 -0.23 3.68 20.99
CA GLY A 128 1.09 3.14 20.66
C GLY A 128 1.15 1.61 20.78
N MET A 129 0.01 0.93 20.71
CA MET A 129 -0.06 -0.53 20.80
C MET A 129 0.11 -1.14 19.40
N GLY A 130 1.36 -1.43 19.04
CA GLY A 130 1.69 -2.03 17.75
C GLY A 130 2.98 -1.49 17.17
N ASN A 131 3.20 -1.79 15.90
CA ASN A 131 4.40 -1.39 15.16
C ASN A 131 3.99 -0.76 13.83
N PRO A 132 4.46 0.47 13.53
CA PRO A 132 4.29 1.09 12.24
C PRO A 132 5.24 0.46 11.21
N GLU A 133 4.86 0.55 9.94
CA GLU A 133 5.71 0.28 8.77
C GLU A 133 6.53 -1.03 8.87
N LYS A 134 5.92 -2.06 9.47
CA LYS A 134 6.62 -3.33 9.73
C LYS A 134 6.88 -4.09 8.44
N THR A 135 8.16 -4.23 8.07
CA THR A 135 8.57 -4.96 6.88
C THR A 135 8.87 -6.41 7.22
N ILE A 136 8.18 -7.33 6.55
CA ILE A 136 8.32 -8.78 6.69
C ILE A 136 8.74 -9.38 5.35
N PHE A 137 9.79 -10.19 5.35
CA PHE A 137 10.17 -11.07 4.24
C PHE A 137 9.88 -12.51 4.65
N TRP A 138 9.31 -13.28 3.72
CA TRP A 138 9.07 -14.72 3.96
C TRP A 138 9.16 -15.53 2.68
N ASP A 139 9.34 -16.83 2.84
CA ASP A 139 9.30 -17.79 1.75
C ASP A 139 7.91 -18.43 1.74
N GLU A 140 7.13 -18.13 0.70
CA GLU A 140 5.80 -18.72 0.51
C GLU A 140 5.94 -20.07 -0.16
N ASP A 141 5.54 -21.14 0.55
CA ASP A 141 5.48 -22.49 0.02
C ASP A 141 4.14 -22.72 -0.67
N LEU A 142 4.18 -22.88 -1.98
CA LEU A 142 3.01 -23.12 -2.82
C LEU A 142 2.69 -24.62 -2.99
N GLY A 143 3.46 -25.50 -2.34
CA GLY A 143 3.45 -26.93 -2.59
C GLY A 143 4.22 -27.33 -3.85
N ASP A 144 4.37 -28.65 -4.06
CA ASP A 144 5.08 -29.23 -5.21
C ASP A 144 6.53 -28.71 -5.40
N GLY A 145 7.17 -28.31 -4.28
CA GLY A 145 8.53 -27.76 -4.28
C GLY A 145 8.64 -26.32 -4.79
N LYS A 146 7.52 -25.66 -5.05
CA LYS A 146 7.48 -24.27 -5.51
C LYS A 146 7.55 -23.31 -4.32
N ILE A 147 8.62 -22.56 -4.23
CA ILE A 147 8.83 -21.53 -3.20
C ILE A 147 8.98 -20.17 -3.85
N VAL A 148 8.32 -19.17 -3.31
CA VAL A 148 8.40 -17.79 -3.76
C VAL A 148 8.83 -16.88 -2.62
N ARG A 149 9.92 -16.13 -2.82
CA ARG A 149 10.35 -15.10 -1.87
C ARG A 149 9.42 -13.90 -1.96
N CYS A 150 8.79 -13.57 -0.84
CA CYS A 150 7.78 -12.53 -0.70
C CYS A 150 8.21 -11.45 0.29
N LYS A 151 7.67 -10.24 0.14
CA LYS A 151 7.83 -9.16 1.10
C LYS A 151 6.55 -8.35 1.25
N ALA A 152 6.26 -7.92 2.47
CA ALA A 152 5.17 -7.01 2.80
C ALA A 152 5.66 -5.93 3.76
N ARG A 153 5.08 -4.73 3.64
CA ARG A 153 5.21 -3.68 4.64
C ARG A 153 3.81 -3.35 5.13
N LEU A 154 3.59 -3.59 6.41
CA LEU A 154 2.30 -3.38 7.04
C LEU A 154 2.29 -1.98 7.65
N ASP A 155 1.31 -1.16 7.30
CA ASP A 155 1.20 0.21 7.79
C ASP A 155 1.16 0.25 9.32
N TRP A 156 0.30 -0.58 9.94
CA TRP A 156 0.26 -0.79 11.37
C TRP A 156 -0.07 -2.25 11.69
N SER A 157 0.64 -2.82 12.66
CA SER A 157 0.37 -4.19 13.11
C SER A 157 0.50 -4.35 14.61
N VAL A 158 -0.49 -4.99 15.23
CA VAL A 158 -0.48 -5.36 16.65
C VAL A 158 -0.10 -6.85 16.75
N PRO A 159 0.99 -7.19 17.45
CA PRO A 159 1.38 -8.59 17.66
C PRO A 159 0.30 -9.40 18.35
N PRO A 160 0.26 -10.73 18.16
CA PRO A 160 -0.58 -11.61 18.95
C PRO A 160 -0.32 -11.43 20.46
N CYS A 161 -1.38 -11.34 21.23
CA CYS A 161 -1.33 -11.22 22.69
C CYS A 161 -2.56 -11.87 23.34
N ALA A 162 -2.64 -11.91 24.65
CA ALA A 162 -3.73 -12.57 25.37
C ALA A 162 -5.14 -12.04 25.00
N THR A 163 -5.26 -10.75 24.72
CA THR A 163 -6.54 -10.11 24.34
C THR A 163 -6.78 -10.09 22.84
N LEU A 164 -5.76 -10.30 22.02
CA LEU A 164 -5.81 -10.38 20.56
C LEU A 164 -4.98 -11.58 20.09
N PRO A 165 -5.49 -12.80 20.22
CA PRO A 165 -4.69 -14.02 19.95
C PRO A 165 -4.16 -14.11 18.52
N GLN A 166 -4.88 -13.58 17.53
CA GLN A 166 -4.46 -13.51 16.12
C GLN A 166 -3.70 -12.22 15.80
N GLY A 167 -3.55 -11.29 16.76
CA GLY A 167 -3.07 -9.94 16.48
C GLY A 167 -4.07 -9.12 15.65
N LEU A 168 -3.59 -8.04 15.03
CA LEU A 168 -4.40 -7.17 14.16
C LEU A 168 -3.52 -6.51 13.11
N ILE A 169 -4.04 -6.33 11.91
CA ILE A 169 -3.43 -5.51 10.87
C ILE A 169 -4.36 -4.35 10.56
N THR A 170 -3.81 -3.13 10.51
CA THR A 170 -4.52 -1.94 10.08
C THR A 170 -3.76 -1.30 8.92
N ASP A 171 -4.47 -0.93 7.87
CA ASP A 171 -3.92 -0.37 6.64
C ASP A 171 -4.61 0.97 6.35
N LEU A 172 -3.84 2.04 6.23
CA LEU A 172 -4.35 3.38 5.97
C LEU A 172 -4.54 3.60 4.48
N LYS A 173 -5.63 4.25 4.11
CA LYS A 173 -5.91 4.62 2.73
C LYS A 173 -6.38 6.07 2.63
N THR A 174 -5.68 6.87 1.84
CA THR A 174 -6.20 8.15 1.40
C THR A 174 -7.06 7.95 0.15
N THR A 175 -8.28 8.46 0.17
CA THR A 175 -9.26 8.29 -0.91
C THR A 175 -9.96 9.59 -1.28
N LYS A 176 -10.75 9.57 -2.34
CA LYS A 176 -11.67 10.68 -2.67
C LYS A 176 -13.01 10.53 -1.97
N ASP A 177 -13.41 9.31 -1.70
CA ASP A 177 -14.68 8.95 -1.06
C ASP A 177 -14.40 7.81 -0.08
N ALA A 178 -14.50 8.12 1.21
CA ALA A 178 -14.34 7.14 2.27
C ALA A 178 -15.64 6.38 2.55
N GLY A 179 -16.77 6.80 2.00
CA GLY A 179 -18.09 6.19 2.14
C GLY A 179 -18.33 5.06 1.13
N GLU A 180 -19.49 5.10 0.47
CA GLU A 180 -19.96 4.02 -0.42
C GLU A 180 -19.03 3.73 -1.61
N GLY A 181 -18.31 4.75 -2.09
CA GLY A 181 -17.35 4.61 -3.20
C GLY A 181 -16.13 3.77 -2.86
N PHE A 182 -15.77 3.66 -1.56
CA PHE A 182 -14.56 2.95 -1.14
C PHE A 182 -14.56 1.48 -1.49
N ALA A 183 -15.69 0.77 -1.38
CA ALA A 183 -15.79 -0.65 -1.72
C ALA A 183 -15.45 -0.92 -3.19
N LYS A 184 -15.91 -0.04 -4.10
CA LYS A 184 -15.58 -0.12 -5.52
C LYS A 184 -14.09 0.15 -5.78
N ASP A 185 -13.53 1.15 -5.10
CA ASP A 185 -12.11 1.46 -5.21
C ASP A 185 -11.25 0.33 -4.63
N ALA A 186 -11.66 -0.26 -3.51
CA ALA A 186 -10.98 -1.39 -2.90
C ALA A 186 -10.87 -2.59 -3.85
N TYR A 187 -11.94 -2.88 -4.60
CA TYR A 187 -11.91 -3.90 -5.65
C TYR A 187 -11.01 -3.49 -6.82
N ASN A 188 -11.23 -2.31 -7.39
CA ASN A 188 -10.51 -1.84 -8.58
C ASN A 188 -9.00 -1.70 -8.36
N LEU A 189 -8.59 -1.31 -7.15
CA LEU A 189 -7.19 -1.15 -6.75
C LEU A 189 -6.57 -2.41 -6.16
N GLY A 190 -7.33 -3.52 -6.12
CA GLY A 190 -6.85 -4.82 -5.65
C GLY A 190 -6.48 -4.83 -4.16
N TYR A 191 -7.25 -4.15 -3.31
CA TYR A 191 -7.01 -4.14 -1.87
C TYR A 191 -7.27 -5.51 -1.23
N PHE A 192 -8.16 -6.33 -1.82
CA PHE A 192 -8.36 -7.72 -1.40
C PHE A 192 -7.10 -8.58 -1.57
N ILE A 193 -6.32 -8.36 -2.65
CA ILE A 193 -5.01 -9.00 -2.83
C ILE A 193 -4.04 -8.53 -1.75
N GLN A 194 -4.00 -7.22 -1.48
CA GLN A 194 -3.11 -6.64 -0.48
C GLN A 194 -3.42 -7.16 0.92
N ALA A 195 -4.69 -7.14 1.34
CA ALA A 195 -5.11 -7.61 2.64
C ALA A 195 -4.75 -9.09 2.87
N ALA A 196 -5.10 -9.95 1.92
CA ALA A 196 -4.75 -11.37 1.99
C ALA A 196 -3.24 -11.61 2.02
N PHE A 197 -2.48 -10.87 1.21
CA PHE A 197 -1.03 -10.99 1.15
C PHE A 197 -0.35 -10.51 2.45
N TYR A 198 -0.87 -9.46 3.08
CA TYR A 198 -0.39 -8.97 4.37
C TYR A 198 -0.73 -9.95 5.51
N CYS A 199 -1.92 -10.57 5.47
CA CYS A 199 -2.25 -11.65 6.40
C CYS A 199 -1.29 -12.83 6.27
N ARG A 200 -0.91 -13.24 5.03
CA ARG A 200 0.09 -14.30 4.82
C ARG A 200 1.45 -13.96 5.45
N ALA A 201 1.94 -12.74 5.22
CA ALA A 201 3.18 -12.25 5.81
C ALA A 201 3.15 -12.30 7.35
N PHE A 202 2.06 -11.80 7.92
CA PHE A 202 1.87 -11.74 9.37
C PHE A 202 1.77 -13.14 9.98
N MET A 203 0.97 -14.03 9.37
CA MET A 203 0.84 -15.42 9.82
C MET A 203 2.17 -16.17 9.71
N ALA A 204 2.91 -15.99 8.61
CA ALA A 204 4.22 -16.61 8.43
C ALA A 204 5.22 -16.19 9.52
N PHE A 205 5.21 -14.89 9.88
CA PHE A 205 6.13 -14.36 10.87
C PHE A 205 5.79 -14.79 12.31
N TYR A 206 4.50 -14.79 12.67
CA TYR A 206 4.08 -15.16 14.03
C TYR A 206 3.75 -16.66 14.20
N GLY A 207 3.83 -17.46 13.14
CA GLY A 207 3.50 -18.89 13.17
C GLY A 207 2.01 -19.15 13.41
N LEU A 208 1.13 -18.27 12.92
CA LEU A 208 -0.31 -18.39 13.13
C LEU A 208 -0.94 -19.35 12.13
N THR A 209 -1.96 -20.08 12.59
CA THR A 209 -2.80 -20.94 11.75
C THR A 209 -4.11 -20.25 11.34
N GLU A 210 -4.50 -19.20 12.07
CA GLU A 210 -5.70 -18.40 11.80
C GLU A 210 -5.32 -17.01 11.31
N ARG A 211 -6.14 -16.45 10.43
CA ARG A 211 -5.92 -15.11 9.87
C ARG A 211 -6.14 -14.03 10.93
N PRO A 212 -5.26 -13.02 11.01
CA PRO A 212 -5.52 -11.85 11.82
C PRO A 212 -6.73 -11.07 11.26
N PRO A 213 -7.52 -10.39 12.10
CA PRO A 213 -8.41 -9.34 11.65
C PRO A 213 -7.63 -8.30 10.84
N PHE A 214 -8.26 -7.84 9.74
CA PHE A 214 -7.68 -6.83 8.86
C PHE A 214 -8.64 -5.65 8.73
N THR A 215 -8.19 -4.46 9.04
CA THR A 215 -8.99 -3.23 9.00
C THR A 215 -8.36 -2.21 8.06
N PHE A 216 -9.16 -1.66 7.16
CA PHE A 216 -8.81 -0.45 6.44
C PHE A 216 -9.33 0.76 7.22
N ILE A 217 -8.49 1.80 7.33
CA ILE A 217 -8.92 3.13 7.73
C ILE A 217 -8.82 4.00 6.48
N ALA A 218 -9.97 4.35 5.91
CA ALA A 218 -10.07 5.21 4.75
C ALA A 218 -10.31 6.64 5.18
N ALA A 219 -9.48 7.58 4.70
CA ALA A 219 -9.58 9.00 4.99
C ALA A 219 -9.65 9.80 3.69
N GLU A 220 -10.57 10.74 3.62
CA GLU A 220 -10.72 11.64 2.49
C GLU A 220 -9.60 12.67 2.44
N LYS A 221 -9.14 12.99 1.22
CA LYS A 221 -8.03 13.94 1.00
C LYS A 221 -8.45 15.39 1.11
N GLU A 222 -9.74 15.66 0.96
CA GLU A 222 -10.33 16.99 0.93
C GLU A 222 -11.27 17.18 2.12
N GLN A 223 -11.50 18.44 2.50
CA GLN A 223 -12.45 18.76 3.57
C GLN A 223 -13.84 18.16 3.26
N PRO A 224 -14.53 17.61 4.26
CA PRO A 224 -14.25 17.68 5.71
C PRO A 224 -13.27 16.63 6.26
N TYR A 225 -12.45 15.96 5.43
CA TYR A 225 -11.51 14.91 5.81
C TYR A 225 -12.21 13.70 6.48
N GLY A 226 -13.32 13.29 5.89
CA GLY A 226 -14.14 12.20 6.41
C GLY A 226 -13.34 10.92 6.59
N VAL A 227 -13.54 10.24 7.71
CA VAL A 227 -12.85 8.96 8.03
C VAL A 227 -13.87 7.86 8.22
N MET A 228 -13.63 6.73 7.59
CA MET A 228 -14.41 5.52 7.77
C MET A 228 -13.51 4.29 7.87
N SER A 229 -13.90 3.31 8.68
CA SER A 229 -13.14 2.08 8.80
C SER A 229 -13.94 0.88 8.32
N TYR A 230 -13.24 -0.03 7.66
CA TYR A 230 -13.80 -1.24 7.07
C TYR A 230 -13.01 -2.45 7.54
N GLN A 231 -13.68 -3.38 8.16
CA GLN A 231 -13.08 -4.68 8.43
C GLN A 231 -13.24 -5.56 7.19
N ALA A 232 -12.12 -6.07 6.69
CA ALA A 232 -12.14 -7.06 5.62
C ALA A 232 -12.87 -8.32 6.14
N ASP A 233 -14.00 -8.68 5.52
CA ASP A 233 -14.75 -9.86 5.88
C ASP A 233 -14.09 -11.15 5.34
N ALA A 234 -14.67 -12.28 5.68
CA ALA A 234 -14.14 -13.59 5.29
C ALA A 234 -14.13 -13.76 3.77
N GLU A 235 -15.19 -13.31 3.07
CA GLU A 235 -15.29 -13.43 1.62
C GLU A 235 -14.23 -12.58 0.90
N PHE A 236 -14.03 -11.33 1.34
CA PHE A 236 -13.00 -10.44 0.81
C PHE A 236 -11.60 -11.05 0.95
N LEU A 237 -11.29 -11.60 2.12
CA LEU A 237 -10.02 -12.27 2.38
C LEU A 237 -9.88 -13.60 1.62
N ASP A 238 -10.95 -14.38 1.48
CA ASP A 238 -10.93 -15.65 0.74
C ASP A 238 -10.69 -15.45 -0.74
N ILE A 239 -11.33 -14.46 -1.35
CA ILE A 239 -11.11 -14.07 -2.75
C ILE A 239 -9.65 -13.62 -2.92
N GLY A 240 -9.18 -12.76 -2.02
CA GLY A 240 -7.80 -12.28 -2.02
C GLY A 240 -6.78 -13.41 -1.86
N TRP A 241 -7.07 -14.39 -0.98
CA TRP A 241 -6.20 -15.54 -0.76
C TRP A 241 -6.04 -16.42 -1.99
N LYS A 242 -7.14 -16.76 -2.65
CA LYS A 242 -7.16 -17.53 -3.90
C LYS A 242 -6.41 -16.79 -5.01
N GLU A 243 -6.63 -15.49 -5.10
CA GLU A 243 -5.95 -14.68 -6.12
C GLU A 243 -4.44 -14.55 -5.85
N CYS A 244 -4.03 -14.34 -4.60
CA CYS A 244 -2.61 -14.37 -4.22
C CYS A 244 -1.96 -15.71 -4.63
N GLU A 245 -2.57 -16.84 -4.31
CA GLU A 245 -2.04 -18.16 -4.66
C GLU A 245 -1.89 -18.33 -6.18
N ARG A 246 -2.93 -17.99 -6.94
CA ARG A 246 -2.91 -18.04 -8.39
C ARG A 246 -1.76 -17.20 -8.99
N LEU A 247 -1.64 -15.95 -8.51
CA LEU A 247 -0.63 -15.00 -8.98
C LEU A 247 0.79 -15.40 -8.59
N LEU A 248 0.98 -15.96 -7.39
CA LEU A 248 2.29 -16.45 -6.93
C LEU A 248 2.75 -17.65 -7.75
N ARG A 249 1.84 -18.60 -8.05
CA ARG A 249 2.15 -19.72 -8.96
C ARG A 249 2.54 -19.23 -10.35
N GLN A 250 1.76 -18.30 -10.90
CA GLN A 250 2.06 -17.70 -12.20
C GLN A 250 3.41 -16.96 -12.19
N TYR A 251 3.70 -16.22 -11.12
CA TYR A 251 4.99 -15.54 -10.94
C TYR A 251 6.15 -16.54 -10.89
N HIS A 252 6.02 -17.59 -10.09
CA HIS A 252 7.02 -18.66 -10.03
C HIS A 252 7.30 -19.26 -11.41
N ASP A 253 6.24 -19.58 -12.16
CA ASP A 253 6.39 -20.19 -13.49
C ASP A 253 7.03 -19.22 -14.50
N CYS A 254 6.69 -17.90 -14.43
CA CYS A 254 7.38 -16.86 -15.23
C CYS A 254 8.87 -16.73 -14.87
N MET A 255 9.20 -16.77 -13.59
CA MET A 255 10.59 -16.72 -13.12
C MET A 255 11.39 -17.95 -13.57
N ALA A 256 10.79 -19.14 -13.54
CA ALA A 256 11.45 -20.38 -13.90
C ALA A 256 11.66 -20.52 -15.44
N SER A 257 10.71 -20.02 -16.24
CA SER A 257 10.73 -20.14 -17.70
C SER A 257 11.29 -18.93 -18.43
N ASP A 258 11.42 -17.79 -17.74
CA ASP A 258 11.68 -16.45 -18.31
C ASP A 258 10.65 -16.03 -19.39
N VAL A 259 9.45 -16.62 -19.36
CA VAL A 259 8.35 -16.27 -20.27
C VAL A 259 7.36 -15.37 -19.52
N TRP A 260 7.22 -14.13 -19.98
CA TRP A 260 6.38 -13.11 -19.37
C TRP A 260 5.26 -12.68 -20.33
N PRO A 261 4.14 -13.42 -20.39
CA PRO A 261 3.04 -13.11 -21.30
C PRO A 261 2.34 -11.79 -20.93
N CYS A 262 1.81 -11.11 -21.96
CA CYS A 262 0.94 -9.96 -21.79
C CYS A 262 -0.53 -10.40 -21.91
N TYR A 263 -1.27 -9.77 -22.81
CA TYR A 263 -2.63 -10.18 -23.14
C TYR A 263 -2.61 -11.30 -24.19
N THR A 264 -3.77 -11.92 -24.40
CA THR A 264 -3.93 -12.88 -25.49
C THR A 264 -3.67 -12.22 -26.84
N THR A 265 -3.14 -12.98 -27.79
CA THR A 265 -3.02 -12.57 -29.19
C THR A 265 -4.29 -12.86 -30.00
N GLU A 266 -5.25 -13.56 -29.42
CA GLU A 266 -6.52 -13.87 -30.04
C GLU A 266 -7.46 -12.66 -30.03
N ILE A 267 -8.23 -12.50 -31.09
CA ILE A 267 -9.30 -11.51 -31.20
C ILE A 267 -10.47 -11.97 -30.30
N LYS A 268 -10.77 -11.18 -29.26
CA LYS A 268 -11.90 -11.42 -28.38
C LYS A 268 -13.09 -10.53 -28.74
N PRO A 269 -14.32 -11.03 -28.68
CA PRO A 269 -15.50 -10.18 -28.87
C PRO A 269 -15.59 -9.15 -27.74
N LEU A 270 -15.83 -7.90 -28.12
CA LEU A 270 -16.12 -6.83 -27.17
C LEU A 270 -17.63 -6.80 -26.90
N SER A 271 -18.04 -7.19 -25.71
CA SER A 271 -19.44 -7.18 -25.30
C SER A 271 -19.72 -6.05 -24.32
N MET A 272 -20.95 -5.53 -24.36
CA MET A 272 -21.39 -4.55 -23.37
C MET A 272 -21.38 -5.15 -21.96
N PRO A 273 -20.90 -4.40 -20.93
CA PRO A 273 -21.00 -4.83 -19.53
C PRO A 273 -22.45 -5.10 -19.11
N LYS A 274 -22.64 -5.99 -18.12
CA LYS A 274 -23.99 -6.35 -17.68
C LYS A 274 -24.83 -5.14 -17.27
N TRP A 275 -24.25 -4.26 -16.46
CA TRP A 275 -24.93 -3.04 -15.99
C TRP A 275 -25.37 -2.13 -17.14
N ALA A 276 -24.57 -2.04 -18.22
CA ALA A 276 -24.93 -1.26 -19.39
C ALA A 276 -26.05 -1.92 -20.21
N LYS A 277 -26.07 -3.26 -20.29
CA LYS A 277 -27.18 -3.98 -20.92
C LYS A 277 -28.51 -3.77 -20.20
N GLU A 278 -28.49 -3.73 -18.88
CA GLU A 278 -29.67 -3.50 -18.05
C GLU A 278 -30.30 -2.12 -18.29
N LEU A 279 -29.49 -1.10 -18.57
CA LEU A 279 -29.97 0.24 -18.90
C LEU A 279 -30.74 0.34 -20.24
N TYR A 280 -30.51 -0.60 -21.17
CA TYR A 280 -31.13 -0.60 -22.50
C TYR A 280 -32.20 -1.67 -22.68
N ASN A 281 -32.36 -2.60 -21.71
CA ASN A 281 -33.32 -3.68 -21.74
C ASN A 281 -34.43 -3.53 -20.69
N GLY A 282 -34.50 -2.36 -20.02
CA GLY A 282 -35.52 -2.00 -19.01
C GLY A 282 -36.72 -1.26 -19.59
#